data_46dd9981120c2f4e3217ca59ab627703
#
_entry.id   46dd9981120c2f4e3217ca59ab627703
#
_cell.length_a   1.000
_cell.length_b   1.000
_cell.length_c   1.000
_cell.angle_alpha   90.00
_cell.angle_beta   90.00
_cell.angle_gamma   90.00
#
_symmetry.space_group_name_H-M   'P 1'
#
loop_
_entity.id
_entity.type
_entity.pdbx_description
1 polymer ?
#
loop_
_entity_poly.entity_id
_entity_poly.type
_entity_poly.pdbx_seq_one_letter_code
_entity_poly.pdbx_strand_id
1 'polypeptide(L)'
;MTAGALPGELRAASVERSTVSRGWFPVAGVARFNVIERRLERFLQEPASVRNAVGVIVVATILVVVGGGVLIRVLDPDEYADIWTGMWWSLQTVTTVGYGDVTPGHFSGRLVGAIVMLEGTAFIAII
;
A
#
# COMPACT_ATOMS: atom_id res chain seq x y z
N MET A 1 -46.93 33.77 -49.64
CA MET A 1 -45.63 34.49 -49.76
C MET A 1 -44.66 33.77 -48.82
N THR A 2 -43.90 32.84 -49.40
CA THR A 2 -42.88 32.05 -48.69
C THR A 2 -41.54 32.72 -48.92
N ALA A 3 -40.97 33.32 -47.88
CA ALA A 3 -39.61 33.85 -47.91
C ALA A 3 -38.63 32.68 -47.77
N GLY A 4 -38.01 32.30 -48.90
CA GLY A 4 -36.97 31.30 -48.92
C GLY A 4 -35.67 31.85 -48.30
N ALA A 5 -35.18 31.19 -47.28
CA ALA A 5 -33.88 31.49 -46.70
C ALA A 5 -32.76 31.27 -47.75
N LEU A 6 -31.88 32.24 -47.87
CA LEU A 6 -30.80 32.24 -48.83
C LEU A 6 -29.76 31.14 -48.50
N PRO A 7 -29.21 30.45 -49.52
CA PRO A 7 -28.28 29.31 -49.29
C PRO A 7 -26.96 29.67 -48.56
N GLY A 8 -26.69 30.96 -48.37
CA GLY A 8 -25.47 31.42 -47.69
C GLY A 8 -25.52 31.35 -46.18
N GLU A 9 -26.70 31.46 -45.55
CA GLU A 9 -26.84 31.47 -44.08
C GLU A 9 -26.67 30.08 -43.45
N LEU A 10 -27.09 29.03 -44.17
CA LEU A 10 -26.94 27.66 -43.69
C LEU A 10 -25.48 27.19 -43.72
N ARG A 11 -24.65 27.82 -44.58
CA ARG A 11 -23.23 27.48 -44.65
C ARG A 11 -22.40 28.15 -43.57
N ALA A 12 -22.78 29.32 -43.10
CA ALA A 12 -22.15 30.01 -41.97
C ALA A 12 -22.42 29.31 -40.63
N ALA A 13 -23.63 28.82 -40.43
CA ALA A 13 -24.02 28.12 -39.19
C ALA A 13 -23.37 26.73 -39.06
N SER A 14 -22.93 26.08 -40.12
CA SER A 14 -22.27 24.78 -40.08
C SER A 14 -20.74 24.88 -39.85
N VAL A 15 -20.14 26.02 -40.16
CA VAL A 15 -18.71 26.25 -39.99
C VAL A 15 -18.39 26.64 -38.51
N GLU A 16 -19.34 27.33 -37.87
CA GLU A 16 -19.12 27.80 -36.51
C GLU A 16 -19.24 26.72 -35.41
N ARG A 17 -19.79 25.53 -35.75
CA ARG A 17 -19.89 24.40 -34.84
C ARG A 17 -18.66 23.47 -34.82
N SER A 18 -17.72 23.66 -35.71
CA SER A 18 -16.55 22.78 -35.82
C SER A 18 -15.27 23.29 -35.13
N THR A 19 -15.31 24.51 -34.56
CA THR A 19 -14.13 25.11 -33.92
C THR A 19 -14.19 25.17 -32.38
N VAL A 20 -15.23 24.65 -31.74
CA VAL A 20 -15.28 24.55 -30.27
C VAL A 20 -15.05 23.10 -29.88
N SER A 21 -13.85 22.70 -29.67
CA SER A 21 -13.33 21.88 -28.60
C SER A 21 -12.05 21.11 -29.04
N ARG A 22 -10.96 21.81 -29.21
CA ARG A 22 -9.69 21.15 -28.92
C ARG A 22 -9.17 21.76 -27.63
N GLY A 23 -9.85 21.39 -26.54
CA GLY A 23 -9.40 21.68 -25.19
C GLY A 23 -8.00 21.14 -24.99
N TRP A 24 -7.11 22.01 -24.73
CA TRP A 24 -5.75 21.78 -24.29
C TRP A 24 -5.75 21.19 -22.87
N PHE A 25 -6.23 19.97 -22.72
CA PHE A 25 -5.93 19.21 -21.50
C PHE A 25 -4.83 18.21 -21.83
N PRO A 26 -3.68 18.29 -21.18
CA PRO A 26 -2.64 17.30 -21.40
C PRO A 26 -3.13 15.94 -20.85
N VAL A 27 -3.51 15.06 -21.79
CA VAL A 27 -3.91 13.66 -21.51
C VAL A 27 -2.77 12.82 -20.91
N ALA A 28 -1.65 13.43 -20.56
CA ALA A 28 -0.52 12.75 -19.91
C ALA A 28 -0.84 12.20 -18.52
N GLY A 29 -1.88 12.73 -17.84
CA GLY A 29 -2.33 12.23 -16.54
C GLY A 29 -3.17 10.95 -16.63
N VAL A 30 -3.98 10.81 -17.68
CA VAL A 30 -4.93 9.68 -17.80
C VAL A 30 -4.21 8.36 -18.16
N ALA A 31 -3.11 8.43 -18.88
CA ALA A 31 -2.34 7.24 -19.25
C ALA A 31 -1.65 6.58 -18.04
N ARG A 32 -1.32 7.33 -17.01
CA ARG A 32 -0.72 6.79 -15.78
C ARG A 32 -1.73 6.08 -14.89
N PHE A 33 -2.97 6.55 -14.84
CA PHE A 33 -4.04 5.89 -14.10
C PHE A 33 -4.39 4.52 -14.71
N ASN A 34 -4.44 4.40 -16.03
CA ASN A 34 -4.72 3.14 -16.72
C ASN A 34 -3.67 2.05 -16.47
N VAL A 35 -2.42 2.39 -16.19
CA VAL A 35 -1.38 1.40 -15.84
C VAL A 35 -1.57 0.85 -14.44
N ILE A 36 -1.99 1.71 -13.50
CA ILE A 36 -2.28 1.32 -12.12
C ILE A 36 -3.56 0.47 -12.07
N GLU A 37 -4.62 0.89 -12.76
CA GLU A 37 -5.88 0.13 -12.86
C GLU A 37 -5.67 -1.25 -13.50
N ARG A 38 -4.94 -1.35 -14.60
CA ARG A 38 -4.64 -2.65 -15.25
C ARG A 38 -3.76 -3.57 -14.39
N ARG A 39 -2.90 -3.02 -13.53
CA ARG A 39 -2.17 -3.82 -12.55
C ARG A 39 -3.08 -4.27 -11.41
N LEU A 40 -3.95 -3.39 -10.95
CA LEU A 40 -4.92 -3.69 -9.90
C LEU A 40 -5.95 -4.74 -10.37
N GLU A 41 -6.46 -4.62 -11.59
CA GLU A 41 -7.38 -5.59 -12.17
C GLU A 41 -6.74 -6.97 -12.35
N ARG A 42 -5.48 -7.06 -12.76
CA ARG A 42 -4.75 -8.35 -12.80
C ARG A 42 -4.54 -8.95 -11.41
N PHE A 43 -4.30 -8.12 -10.41
CA PHE A 43 -4.16 -8.58 -9.03
C PHE A 43 -5.48 -9.11 -8.45
N LEU A 44 -6.60 -8.49 -8.82
CA LEU A 44 -7.93 -8.88 -8.36
C LEU A 44 -8.52 -10.08 -9.13
N GLN A 45 -8.01 -10.39 -10.32
CA GLN A 45 -8.51 -11.49 -11.16
C GLN A 45 -7.81 -12.84 -10.91
N GLU A 46 -6.73 -12.88 -10.11
CA GLU A 46 -6.07 -14.12 -9.72
C GLU A 46 -6.30 -14.44 -8.24
N PRO A 47 -7.39 -15.16 -7.88
CA PRO A 47 -7.65 -15.56 -6.50
C PRO A 47 -6.54 -16.45 -5.90
N ALA A 48 -5.78 -17.14 -6.75
CA ALA A 48 -4.62 -17.91 -6.33
C ALA A 48 -3.46 -17.01 -5.86
N SER A 49 -3.29 -15.82 -6.44
CA SER A 49 -2.27 -14.85 -6.06
C SER A 49 -2.55 -14.24 -4.68
N VAL A 50 -3.80 -13.93 -4.37
CA VAL A 50 -4.21 -13.38 -3.07
C VAL A 50 -3.99 -14.40 -1.94
N ARG A 51 -4.36 -15.67 -2.16
CA ARG A 51 -4.12 -16.74 -1.18
C ARG A 51 -2.62 -16.96 -0.92
N ASN A 52 -1.82 -16.92 -1.96
CA ASN A 52 -0.37 -17.03 -1.83
C ASN A 52 0.24 -15.82 -1.12
N ALA A 53 -0.22 -14.61 -1.42
CA ALA A 53 0.20 -13.40 -0.73
C ALA A 53 -0.13 -13.45 0.77
N VAL A 54 -1.34 -13.83 1.14
CA VAL A 54 -1.74 -14.02 2.55
C VAL A 54 -0.86 -15.09 3.22
N GLY A 55 -0.58 -16.19 2.54
CA GLY A 55 0.31 -17.23 3.07
C GLY A 55 1.73 -16.74 3.34
N VAL A 56 2.32 -16.00 2.41
CA VAL A 56 3.65 -15.39 2.57
C VAL A 56 3.66 -14.41 3.75
N ILE A 57 2.64 -13.63 3.86
CA ILE A 57 2.42 -12.67 4.94
C ILE A 57 2.40 -13.38 6.31
N VAL A 58 1.55 -14.38 6.48
CA VAL A 58 1.45 -15.14 7.74
C VAL A 58 2.78 -15.78 8.10
N VAL A 59 3.46 -16.40 7.13
CA VAL A 59 4.77 -17.03 7.37
C VAL A 59 5.82 -15.99 7.76
N ALA A 60 5.87 -14.84 7.07
CA ALA A 60 6.79 -13.76 7.39
C ALA A 60 6.54 -13.23 8.81
N THR A 61 5.30 -12.99 9.19
CA THR A 61 4.95 -12.54 10.55
C THR A 61 5.38 -13.57 11.60
N ILE A 62 5.13 -14.86 11.38
CA ILE A 62 5.57 -15.91 12.31
C ILE A 62 7.09 -15.90 12.45
N LEU A 63 7.82 -15.78 11.35
CA LEU A 63 9.29 -15.73 11.36
C LEU A 63 9.81 -14.51 12.12
N VAL A 64 9.19 -13.35 11.96
CA VAL A 64 9.56 -12.12 12.67
C VAL A 64 9.23 -12.23 14.15
N VAL A 65 8.08 -12.77 14.52
CA VAL A 65 7.69 -12.95 15.92
C VAL A 65 8.62 -13.93 16.63
N VAL A 66 8.88 -15.08 16.03
CA VAL A 66 9.78 -16.08 16.62
C VAL A 66 11.22 -15.59 16.60
N GLY A 67 11.72 -15.11 15.45
CA GLY A 67 13.08 -14.63 15.31
C GLY A 67 13.36 -13.40 16.17
N GLY A 68 12.48 -12.42 16.14
CA GLY A 68 12.55 -11.21 16.98
C GLY A 68 12.50 -11.55 18.47
N GLY A 69 11.59 -12.46 18.86
CA GLY A 69 11.46 -12.92 20.24
C GLY A 69 12.72 -13.64 20.77
N VAL A 70 13.32 -14.51 19.97
CA VAL A 70 14.57 -15.17 20.32
C VAL A 70 15.72 -14.14 20.36
N LEU A 71 15.79 -13.28 19.39
CA LEU A 71 16.88 -12.30 19.28
C LEU A 71 16.85 -11.31 20.44
N ILE A 72 15.68 -10.78 20.80
CA ILE A 72 15.56 -9.83 21.90
C ILE A 72 15.89 -10.52 23.24
N ARG A 73 15.47 -11.76 23.43
CA ARG A 73 15.81 -12.54 24.64
C ARG A 73 17.34 -12.74 24.80
N VAL A 74 18.07 -12.89 23.70
CA VAL A 74 19.52 -13.05 23.74
C VAL A 74 20.24 -11.72 23.98
N LEU A 75 19.72 -10.64 23.44
CA LEU A 75 20.37 -9.31 23.50
C LEU A 75 19.98 -8.49 24.74
N ASP A 76 18.83 -8.77 25.33
CA ASP A 76 18.32 -8.06 26.50
C ASP A 76 17.70 -9.05 27.52
N PRO A 77 18.52 -9.94 28.10
CA PRO A 77 18.04 -11.00 28.98
C PRO A 77 17.46 -10.50 30.30
N ASP A 78 17.79 -9.29 30.72
CA ASP A 78 17.34 -8.72 31.99
C ASP A 78 15.86 -8.34 31.92
N GLU A 79 15.40 -7.80 30.79
CA GLU A 79 14.00 -7.44 30.56
C GLU A 79 13.15 -8.59 30.02
N TYR A 80 13.79 -9.55 29.31
CA TYR A 80 13.12 -10.69 28.70
C TYR A 80 13.53 -11.99 29.36
N ALA A 81 12.92 -12.31 30.49
CA ALA A 81 13.25 -13.49 31.31
C ALA A 81 13.11 -14.83 30.57
N ASP A 82 12.18 -14.90 29.62
CA ASP A 82 11.89 -16.10 28.82
C ASP A 82 11.61 -15.77 27.35
N ILE A 83 11.63 -16.81 26.51
CA ILE A 83 11.36 -16.68 25.07
C ILE A 83 9.92 -16.23 24.82
N TRP A 84 8.98 -16.63 25.67
CA TRP A 84 7.57 -16.28 25.51
C TRP A 84 7.35 -14.76 25.65
N THR A 85 8.00 -14.14 26.64
CA THR A 85 8.01 -12.70 26.83
C THR A 85 8.57 -11.96 25.61
N GLY A 86 9.66 -12.49 25.03
CA GLY A 86 10.24 -11.94 23.80
C GLY A 86 9.31 -12.10 22.58
N MET A 87 8.66 -13.24 22.44
CA MET A 87 7.68 -13.47 21.37
C MET A 87 6.43 -12.58 21.52
N TRP A 88 5.94 -12.43 22.75
CA TRP A 88 4.85 -11.53 23.09
C TRP A 88 5.17 -10.09 22.70
N TRP A 89 6.36 -9.63 23.08
CA TRP A 89 6.85 -8.31 22.71
C TRP A 89 6.97 -8.13 21.19
N SER A 90 7.56 -9.11 20.49
CA SER A 90 7.68 -9.08 19.02
C SER A 90 6.32 -9.03 18.34
N LEU A 91 5.35 -9.80 18.81
CA LEU A 91 4.00 -9.85 18.27
C LEU A 91 3.31 -8.48 18.38
N GLN A 92 3.30 -7.89 19.56
CA GLN A 92 2.68 -6.57 19.76
C GLN A 92 3.42 -5.44 19.02
N THR A 93 4.71 -5.60 18.78
CA THR A 93 5.54 -4.63 18.08
C THR A 93 5.30 -4.70 16.57
N VAL A 94 5.35 -5.91 15.97
CA VAL A 94 5.12 -6.09 14.52
C VAL A 94 3.69 -5.74 14.11
N THR A 95 2.71 -5.99 14.99
CA THR A 95 1.30 -5.61 14.77
C THR A 95 1.01 -4.15 15.10
N THR A 96 2.01 -3.40 15.57
CA THR A 96 1.88 -1.98 15.98
C THR A 96 0.91 -1.72 17.14
N VAL A 97 0.49 -2.76 17.87
CA VAL A 97 -0.39 -2.62 19.05
C VAL A 97 0.33 -1.94 20.20
N GLY A 98 1.56 -2.40 20.53
CA GLY A 98 2.46 -1.75 21.48
C GLY A 98 1.86 -1.51 22.87
N TYR A 99 1.50 -2.56 23.61
CA TYR A 99 0.98 -2.40 24.98
C TYR A 99 1.95 -1.67 25.93
N GLY A 100 3.27 -1.77 25.67
CA GLY A 100 4.27 -1.10 26.48
C GLY A 100 4.52 -1.76 27.84
N ASP A 101 4.01 -2.96 28.03
CA ASP A 101 4.19 -3.77 29.24
C ASP A 101 5.61 -4.33 29.36
N VAL A 102 6.26 -4.57 28.21
CA VAL A 102 7.67 -4.98 28.10
C VAL A 102 8.32 -4.12 27.03
N THR A 103 9.46 -3.52 27.33
CA THR A 103 10.21 -2.65 26.41
C THR A 103 11.70 -2.88 26.54
N PRO A 104 12.50 -2.81 25.45
CA PRO A 104 13.93 -3.01 25.51
C PRO A 104 14.63 -1.97 26.41
N GLY A 105 15.35 -2.43 27.42
CA GLY A 105 16.14 -1.59 28.31
C GLY A 105 17.47 -1.16 27.66
N HIS A 106 18.11 -2.07 26.92
CA HIS A 106 19.41 -1.87 26.33
C HIS A 106 19.35 -1.31 24.90
N PHE A 107 20.41 -0.66 24.48
CA PHE A 107 20.52 -0.11 23.12
C PHE A 107 20.41 -1.19 22.04
N SER A 108 21.03 -2.36 22.26
CA SER A 108 20.95 -3.51 21.37
C SER A 108 19.50 -3.98 21.14
N GLY A 109 18.72 -4.07 22.23
CA GLY A 109 17.29 -4.41 22.15
C GLY A 109 16.47 -3.36 21.39
N ARG A 110 16.77 -2.08 21.59
CA ARG A 110 16.11 -0.97 20.85
C ARG A 110 16.41 -1.03 19.35
N LEU A 111 17.61 -1.46 18.95
CA LEU A 111 17.96 -1.64 17.54
C LEU A 111 17.14 -2.78 16.91
N VAL A 112 16.97 -3.90 17.63
CA VAL A 112 16.07 -4.99 17.20
C VAL A 112 14.63 -4.47 17.07
N GLY A 113 14.19 -3.70 18.05
CA GLY A 113 12.86 -3.07 18.02
C GLY A 113 12.65 -2.20 16.78
N ALA A 114 13.63 -1.39 16.41
CA ALA A 114 13.56 -0.57 15.21
C ALA A 114 13.39 -1.40 13.94
N ILE A 115 14.11 -2.52 13.82
CA ILE A 115 13.99 -3.45 12.68
C ILE A 115 12.61 -4.08 12.62
N VAL A 116 12.09 -4.57 13.76
CA VAL A 116 10.75 -5.18 13.85
C VAL A 116 9.66 -4.16 13.52
N MET A 117 9.78 -2.92 13.98
CA MET A 117 8.84 -1.83 13.69
C MET A 117 8.85 -1.46 12.20
N LEU A 118 10.03 -1.36 11.57
CA LEU A 118 10.14 -1.07 10.15
C LEU A 118 9.53 -2.18 9.30
N GLU A 119 9.74 -3.42 9.68
CA GLU A 119 9.17 -4.57 8.99
C GLU A 119 7.64 -4.60 9.13
N GLY A 120 7.12 -4.41 10.34
CA GLY A 120 5.67 -4.32 10.58
C GLY A 120 5.00 -3.18 9.80
N THR A 121 5.64 -2.01 9.72
CA THR A 121 5.15 -0.87 8.93
C THR A 121 5.18 -1.17 7.42
N ALA A 122 6.25 -1.78 6.92
CA ALA A 122 6.35 -2.18 5.53
C ALA A 122 5.27 -3.21 5.16
N PHE A 123 4.97 -4.11 6.06
CA PHE A 123 3.93 -5.11 5.93
C PHE A 123 2.53 -4.49 5.77
N ILE A 124 2.15 -3.55 6.64
CA ILE A 124 0.87 -2.84 6.55
C ILE A 124 0.76 -2.04 5.24
N ALA A 125 1.88 -1.49 4.73
CA ALA A 125 1.91 -0.74 3.49
C ALA A 125 1.71 -1.60 2.23
N ILE A 126 1.90 -2.92 2.31
CA ILE A 126 1.77 -3.87 1.19
C ILE A 126 0.36 -4.46 1.09
N ILE A 127 -0.39 -4.50 2.21
CA ILE A 127 -1.77 -5.00 2.29
C ILE A 127 -2.74 -3.95 1.76
#